data_20e9a0cbaa89fce65b10b8408932266b
#
_entry.id   20e9a0cbaa89fce65b10b8408932266b
#
_cell.length_a   1.000
_cell.length_b   1.000
_cell.length_c   1.000
_cell.angle_alpha   90.00
_cell.angle_beta   90.00
_cell.angle_gamma   90.00
#
_symmetry.space_group_name_H-M   'P 1'
#
loop_
_entity.id
_entity.type
_entity.pdbx_description
1 polymer ?
#
loop_
_entity_poly.entity_id
_entity_poly.type
_entity_poly.pdbx_seq_one_letter_code
_entity_poly.pdbx_strand_id
1 'polypeptide(L)'
;MLWVALVAALARAGWRWAAAFVLGGIAALGPVLVLGTAANQYAYAFAALTAGVVALAWPRLPRWGRIVAWLLALLLVLHGLNVMRQVRQVGEVQAVFSPALATAVAEAAPDTVLRLAPAADAAPWMFQRLAHDIPSYRGVAIGSRVRVVEAGAPADFVIEADGRLRPVVQATD
;
A
#
# COMPACT_ATOMS: atom_id res chain seq x y z
N MET A 1 19.02 4.38 -11.47
CA MET A 1 20.49 4.16 -11.62
C MET A 1 20.96 2.79 -11.14
N LEU A 2 20.68 2.35 -9.89
CA LEU A 2 21.19 1.06 -9.36
C LEU A 2 20.74 -0.17 -10.16
N TRP A 3 19.50 -0.21 -10.64
CA TRP A 3 19.00 -1.31 -11.49
C TRP A 3 19.76 -1.44 -12.80
N VAL A 4 20.08 -0.31 -13.43
CA VAL A 4 20.90 -0.30 -14.67
C VAL A 4 22.32 -0.81 -14.38
N ALA A 5 22.89 -0.40 -13.25
CA ALA A 5 24.20 -0.91 -12.80
C ALA A 5 24.15 -2.42 -12.52
N LEU A 6 23.07 -2.93 -11.92
CA LEU A 6 22.90 -4.38 -11.71
C LEU A 6 22.84 -5.12 -13.05
N VAL A 7 22.03 -4.65 -14.02
CA VAL A 7 21.96 -5.25 -15.36
C VAL A 7 23.32 -5.26 -16.04
N ALA A 8 24.08 -4.16 -15.95
CA ALA A 8 25.44 -4.08 -16.49
C ALA A 8 26.39 -5.08 -15.80
N ALA A 9 26.28 -5.24 -14.48
CA ALA A 9 27.07 -6.22 -13.74
C ALA A 9 26.73 -7.66 -14.13
N LEU A 10 25.45 -7.97 -14.30
CA LEU A 10 24.97 -9.27 -14.77
C LEU A 10 25.44 -9.56 -16.20
N ALA A 11 25.39 -8.57 -17.08
CA ALA A 11 25.89 -8.70 -18.47
C ALA A 11 27.41 -9.00 -18.50
N ARG A 12 28.18 -8.36 -17.61
CA ARG A 12 29.62 -8.66 -17.48
C ARG A 12 29.90 -10.03 -16.87
N ALA A 13 29.03 -10.54 -16.01
CA ALA A 13 29.10 -11.90 -15.50
C ALA A 13 28.70 -12.95 -16.55
N GLY A 14 27.93 -12.53 -17.56
CA GLY A 14 27.48 -13.32 -18.70
C GLY A 14 26.13 -12.83 -19.22
N TRP A 15 26.00 -12.60 -20.51
CA TRP A 15 24.78 -12.06 -21.13
C TRP A 15 23.51 -12.82 -20.77
N ARG A 16 23.61 -14.15 -20.52
CA ARG A 16 22.48 -14.99 -20.12
C ARG A 16 21.87 -14.57 -18.80
N TRP A 17 22.66 -14.05 -17.86
CA TRP A 17 22.18 -13.56 -16.56
C TRP A 17 21.41 -12.27 -16.71
N ALA A 18 21.91 -11.34 -17.55
CA ALA A 18 21.18 -10.11 -17.87
C ALA A 18 19.88 -10.41 -18.60
N ALA A 19 19.90 -11.32 -19.57
CA ALA A 19 18.70 -11.75 -20.30
C ALA A 19 17.68 -12.41 -19.36
N ALA A 20 18.11 -13.34 -18.51
CA ALA A 20 17.23 -13.98 -17.53
C ALA A 20 16.59 -12.99 -16.56
N PHE A 21 17.37 -11.98 -16.11
CA PHE A 21 16.86 -10.92 -15.25
C PHE A 21 15.82 -10.03 -15.96
N VAL A 22 16.12 -9.56 -17.19
CA VAL A 22 15.23 -8.66 -17.93
C VAL A 22 13.96 -9.39 -18.37
N LEU A 23 14.09 -10.55 -19.02
CA LEU A 23 12.93 -11.29 -19.52
C LEU A 23 12.07 -11.84 -18.38
N GLY A 24 12.72 -12.39 -17.33
CA GLY A 24 12.01 -12.81 -16.14
C GLY A 24 11.35 -11.67 -15.40
N GLY A 25 11.98 -10.49 -15.37
CA GLY A 25 11.41 -9.27 -14.80
C GLY A 25 10.16 -8.81 -15.56
N ILE A 26 10.20 -8.81 -16.89
CA ILE A 26 9.03 -8.53 -17.73
C ILE A 26 7.92 -9.54 -17.47
N ALA A 27 8.24 -10.84 -17.39
CA ALA A 27 7.26 -11.88 -17.10
C ALA A 27 6.66 -11.72 -15.68
N ALA A 28 7.47 -11.41 -14.67
CA ALA A 28 7.03 -11.23 -13.30
C ALA A 28 6.15 -9.98 -13.10
N LEU A 29 6.43 -8.90 -13.83
CA LEU A 29 5.69 -7.63 -13.78
C LEU A 29 4.59 -7.52 -14.84
N GLY A 30 4.55 -8.42 -15.82
CA GLY A 30 3.58 -8.41 -16.92
C GLY A 30 2.13 -8.21 -16.47
N PRO A 31 1.63 -8.93 -15.46
CA PRO A 31 0.27 -8.74 -14.95
C PRO A 31 -0.01 -7.33 -14.47
N VAL A 32 0.98 -6.66 -13.85
CA VAL A 32 0.83 -5.28 -13.36
C VAL A 32 0.67 -4.30 -14.52
N LEU A 33 1.43 -4.51 -15.60
CA LEU A 33 1.39 -3.65 -16.79
C LEU A 33 0.03 -3.73 -17.50
N VAL A 34 -0.60 -4.90 -17.46
CA VAL A 34 -1.94 -5.12 -18.07
C VAL A 34 -3.06 -4.59 -17.19
N LEU A 35 -2.96 -4.77 -15.87
CA LEU A 35 -4.04 -4.40 -14.94
C LEU A 35 -4.06 -2.90 -14.60
N GLY A 36 -3.00 -2.16 -14.89
CA GLY A 36 -2.91 -0.73 -14.56
C GLY A 36 -2.90 -0.42 -13.05
N THR A 37 -2.91 -1.46 -12.20
CA THR A 37 -2.91 -1.35 -10.74
C THR A 37 -1.64 -1.96 -10.16
N ALA A 38 -0.90 -1.17 -9.39
CA ALA A 38 0.29 -1.63 -8.69
C ALA A 38 -0.08 -2.10 -7.28
N ALA A 39 -0.22 -3.41 -7.09
CA ALA A 39 -0.34 -3.99 -5.76
C ALA A 39 1.00 -4.61 -5.34
N ASN A 40 1.37 -4.47 -4.06
CA ASN A 40 2.66 -4.94 -3.52
C ASN A 40 2.89 -6.44 -3.75
N GLN A 41 1.83 -7.23 -3.85
CA GLN A 41 1.91 -8.68 -4.09
C GLN A 41 2.65 -9.05 -5.38
N TYR A 42 2.59 -8.20 -6.41
CA TYR A 42 3.29 -8.45 -7.67
C TYR A 42 4.81 -8.23 -7.57
N ALA A 43 5.26 -7.44 -6.60
CA ALA A 43 6.68 -7.22 -6.37
C ALA A 43 7.41 -8.45 -5.83
N TYR A 44 6.70 -9.40 -5.20
CA TYR A 44 7.32 -10.61 -4.61
C TYR A 44 7.92 -11.52 -5.67
N ALA A 45 7.22 -11.74 -6.79
CA ALA A 45 7.74 -12.57 -7.88
C ALA A 45 9.02 -11.95 -8.48
N PHE A 46 9.02 -10.63 -8.68
CA PHE A 46 10.20 -9.90 -9.15
C PHE A 46 11.36 -9.90 -8.15
N ALA A 47 11.07 -9.77 -6.86
CA ALA A 47 12.08 -9.84 -5.81
C ALA A 47 12.72 -11.21 -5.73
N ALA A 48 11.92 -12.29 -5.78
CA ALA A 48 12.40 -13.67 -5.78
C ALA A 48 13.28 -13.97 -7.01
N LEU A 49 12.84 -13.54 -8.21
CA LEU A 49 13.62 -13.64 -9.43
C LEU A 49 14.97 -12.91 -9.30
N THR A 50 14.95 -11.68 -8.81
CA THR A 50 16.15 -10.87 -8.62
C THR A 50 17.14 -11.56 -7.70
N ALA A 51 16.66 -12.03 -6.54
CA ALA A 51 17.48 -12.75 -5.57
C ALA A 51 18.07 -14.03 -6.19
N GLY A 52 17.27 -14.81 -6.90
CA GLY A 52 17.71 -16.06 -7.56
C GLY A 52 18.77 -15.81 -8.62
N VAL A 53 18.53 -14.87 -9.53
CA VAL A 53 19.50 -14.53 -10.60
C VAL A 53 20.80 -13.99 -10.01
N VAL A 54 20.73 -13.10 -9.03
CA VAL A 54 21.93 -12.54 -8.38
C VAL A 54 22.70 -13.63 -7.63
N ALA A 55 22.02 -14.51 -6.88
CA ALA A 55 22.66 -15.61 -6.16
C ALA A 55 23.40 -16.57 -7.11
N LEU A 56 22.76 -16.97 -8.20
CA LEU A 56 23.36 -17.85 -9.20
C LEU A 56 24.51 -17.19 -9.96
N ALA A 57 24.42 -15.90 -10.24
CA ALA A 57 25.49 -15.14 -10.91
C ALA A 57 26.62 -14.73 -9.96
N TRP A 58 26.44 -14.81 -8.64
CA TRP A 58 27.33 -14.27 -7.60
C TRP A 58 28.81 -14.60 -7.79
N PRO A 59 29.23 -15.85 -8.10
CA PRO A 59 30.63 -16.18 -8.27
C PRO A 59 31.29 -15.43 -9.44
N ARG A 60 30.50 -15.04 -10.45
CA ARG A 60 30.95 -14.38 -11.68
C ARG A 60 30.78 -12.89 -11.67
N LEU A 61 30.05 -12.33 -10.69
CA LEU A 61 29.84 -10.88 -10.58
C LEU A 61 31.17 -10.17 -10.29
N PRO A 62 31.45 -9.05 -10.98
CA PRO A 62 32.57 -8.19 -10.64
C PRO A 62 32.40 -7.60 -9.24
N ARG A 63 33.49 -7.18 -8.59
CA ARG A 63 33.44 -6.62 -7.22
C ARG A 63 32.43 -5.49 -7.08
N TRP A 64 32.43 -4.55 -8.00
CA TRP A 64 31.45 -3.44 -7.99
C TRP A 64 30.00 -3.92 -8.15
N GLY A 65 29.77 -4.98 -8.95
CA GLY A 65 28.44 -5.58 -9.12
C GLY A 65 27.92 -6.20 -7.82
N ARG A 66 28.79 -6.82 -7.01
CA ARG A 66 28.43 -7.32 -5.66
C ARG A 66 28.07 -6.17 -4.72
N ILE A 67 28.82 -5.03 -4.80
CA ILE A 67 28.48 -3.83 -4.02
C ILE A 67 27.10 -3.30 -4.42
N VAL A 68 26.82 -3.18 -5.72
CA VAL A 68 25.49 -2.77 -6.22
C VAL A 68 24.40 -3.70 -5.72
N ALA A 69 24.61 -5.01 -5.76
CA ALA A 69 23.64 -5.99 -5.26
C ALA A 69 23.39 -5.82 -3.75
N TRP A 70 24.43 -5.59 -2.93
CA TRP A 70 24.28 -5.31 -1.50
C TRP A 70 23.54 -3.99 -1.23
N LEU A 71 23.84 -2.93 -2.00
CA LEU A 71 23.13 -1.65 -1.86
C LEU A 71 21.65 -1.80 -2.20
N LEU A 72 21.33 -2.53 -3.26
CA LEU A 72 19.93 -2.83 -3.61
C LEU A 72 19.24 -3.66 -2.53
N ALA A 73 19.89 -4.69 -2.00
CA ALA A 73 19.37 -5.51 -0.92
C ALA A 73 19.08 -4.64 0.34
N LEU A 74 20.00 -3.77 0.71
CA LEU A 74 19.82 -2.84 1.83
C LEU A 74 18.63 -1.91 1.60
N LEU A 75 18.54 -1.29 0.43
CA LEU A 75 17.41 -0.42 0.09
C LEU A 75 16.07 -1.15 0.11
N LEU A 76 16.01 -2.38 -0.38
CA LEU A 76 14.80 -3.21 -0.33
C LEU A 76 14.40 -3.54 1.11
N VAL A 77 15.37 -3.87 1.97
CA VAL A 77 15.11 -4.10 3.40
C VAL A 77 14.59 -2.83 4.07
N LEU A 78 15.24 -1.68 3.87
CA LEU A 78 14.79 -0.41 4.43
C LEU A 78 13.39 -0.02 3.94
N HIS A 79 13.13 -0.22 2.65
CA HIS A 79 11.79 -0.01 2.09
C HIS A 79 10.77 -0.95 2.72
N GLY A 80 11.08 -2.24 2.83
CA GLY A 80 10.21 -3.23 3.47
C GLY A 80 9.88 -2.86 4.92
N LEU A 81 10.89 -2.45 5.71
CA LEU A 81 10.68 -1.99 7.08
C LEU A 81 9.78 -0.74 7.15
N ASN A 82 9.93 0.19 6.20
CA ASN A 82 9.07 1.36 6.12
C ASN A 82 7.61 0.98 5.79
N VAL A 83 7.41 0.08 4.82
CA VAL A 83 6.08 -0.44 4.47
C VAL A 83 5.45 -1.16 5.67
N MET A 84 6.21 -2.00 6.39
CA MET A 84 5.70 -2.68 7.60
C MET A 84 5.25 -1.68 8.67
N ARG A 85 6.00 -0.58 8.88
CA ARG A 85 5.58 0.48 9.81
C ARG A 85 4.27 1.14 9.37
N GLN A 86 4.15 1.47 8.07
CA GLN A 86 2.91 2.05 7.53
C GLN A 86 1.72 1.10 7.67
N VAL A 87 1.88 -0.19 7.34
CA VAL A 87 0.82 -1.20 7.50
C VAL A 87 0.41 -1.34 8.96
N ARG A 88 1.37 -1.32 9.89
CA ARG A 88 1.07 -1.35 11.32
C ARG A 88 0.26 -0.13 11.75
N GLN A 89 0.65 1.08 11.35
CA GLN A 89 -0.09 2.31 11.64
C GLN A 89 -1.52 2.25 11.10
N VAL A 90 -1.69 1.81 9.84
CA VAL A 90 -3.02 1.62 9.24
C VAL A 90 -3.83 0.60 10.06
N GLY A 91 -3.23 -0.50 10.50
CA GLY A 91 -3.88 -1.51 11.33
C GLY A 91 -4.32 -0.97 12.69
N GLU A 92 -3.51 -0.15 13.34
CA GLU A 92 -3.83 0.51 14.62
C GLU A 92 -5.03 1.47 14.46
N VAL A 93 -5.03 2.29 13.40
CA VAL A 93 -6.16 3.17 13.07
C VAL A 93 -7.40 2.38 12.69
N GLN A 94 -7.27 1.33 11.89
CA GLN A 94 -8.38 0.47 11.49
C GLN A 94 -9.06 -0.20 12.68
N ALA A 95 -8.29 -0.61 13.68
CA ALA A 95 -8.82 -1.24 14.90
C ALA A 95 -9.76 -0.32 15.70
N VAL A 96 -9.60 1.01 15.55
CA VAL A 96 -10.46 2.03 16.16
C VAL A 96 -11.58 2.44 15.20
N PHE A 97 -11.22 2.77 13.96
CA PHE A 97 -12.12 3.33 12.97
C PHE A 97 -13.24 2.37 12.53
N SER A 98 -12.89 1.12 12.18
CA SER A 98 -13.87 0.19 11.63
C SER A 98 -15.00 -0.17 12.62
N PRO A 99 -14.73 -0.44 13.91
CA PRO A 99 -15.81 -0.62 14.89
C PRO A 99 -16.67 0.63 15.10
N ALA A 100 -16.03 1.80 15.23
CA ALA A 100 -16.74 3.07 15.40
C ALA A 100 -17.66 3.37 14.21
N LEU A 101 -17.14 3.13 12.99
CA LEU A 101 -17.91 3.32 11.77
C LEU A 101 -19.10 2.36 11.69
N ALA A 102 -18.91 1.07 12.03
CA ALA A 102 -19.99 0.09 12.05
C ALA A 102 -21.08 0.47 13.05
N THR A 103 -20.72 0.98 14.22
CA THR A 103 -21.67 1.48 15.22
C THR A 103 -22.45 2.68 14.67
N ALA A 104 -21.77 3.69 14.13
CA ALA A 104 -22.41 4.86 13.55
C ALA A 104 -23.38 4.51 12.40
N VAL A 105 -23.00 3.56 11.54
CA VAL A 105 -23.86 3.08 10.45
C VAL A 105 -25.06 2.30 10.97
N ALA A 106 -24.89 1.49 12.03
CA ALA A 106 -26.00 0.73 12.65
C ALA A 106 -27.03 1.63 13.35
N GLU A 107 -26.57 2.75 13.94
CA GLU A 107 -27.42 3.74 14.61
C GLU A 107 -28.13 4.69 13.63
N ALA A 108 -27.60 4.85 12.43
CA ALA A 108 -28.20 5.71 11.40
C ALA A 108 -29.42 5.06 10.75
N ALA A 109 -30.36 5.89 10.27
CA ALA A 109 -31.53 5.40 9.53
C ALA A 109 -31.11 4.54 8.32
N PRO A 110 -31.89 3.50 7.94
CA PRO A 110 -31.49 2.50 6.94
C PRO A 110 -30.99 3.06 5.61
N ASP A 111 -31.57 4.14 5.14
CA ASP A 111 -31.28 4.74 3.81
C ASP A 111 -30.32 5.95 3.90
N THR A 112 -29.77 6.21 5.08
CA THR A 112 -28.87 7.36 5.27
C THR A 112 -27.44 7.02 4.82
N VAL A 113 -26.85 7.88 4.00
CA VAL A 113 -25.43 7.84 3.66
C VAL A 113 -24.68 8.81 4.57
N LEU A 114 -23.87 8.28 5.48
CA LEU A 114 -23.05 9.07 6.39
C LEU A 114 -21.88 9.73 5.66
N ARG A 115 -21.70 11.02 5.90
CA ARG A 115 -20.61 11.82 5.35
C ARG A 115 -19.53 11.99 6.41
N LEU A 116 -18.31 11.59 6.08
CA LEU A 116 -17.16 11.60 6.98
C LEU A 116 -16.11 12.56 6.42
N ALA A 117 -15.69 13.56 7.18
CA ALA A 117 -14.61 14.46 6.81
C ALA A 117 -13.35 14.14 7.65
N PRO A 118 -12.19 13.88 7.03
CA PRO A 118 -10.95 13.74 7.78
C PRO A 118 -10.56 15.05 8.46
N ALA A 119 -10.05 14.99 9.68
CA ALA A 119 -9.41 16.13 10.32
C ALA A 119 -8.17 16.58 9.52
N ALA A 120 -7.71 17.81 9.71
CA ALA A 120 -6.63 18.40 8.92
C ALA A 120 -5.29 17.63 9.03
N ASP A 121 -5.06 16.96 10.15
CA ASP A 121 -3.88 16.12 10.43
C ASP A 121 -4.08 14.63 10.10
N ALA A 122 -5.28 14.25 9.69
CA ALA A 122 -5.62 12.87 9.33
C ALA A 122 -5.26 12.59 7.85
N ALA A 123 -4.83 11.37 7.54
CA ALA A 123 -4.46 10.95 6.19
C ALA A 123 -5.69 10.53 5.37
N PRO A 124 -6.24 11.37 4.45
CA PRO A 124 -7.52 11.11 3.79
C PRO A 124 -7.54 9.79 2.99
N TRP A 125 -6.43 9.44 2.34
CA TRP A 125 -6.30 8.23 1.52
C TRP A 125 -6.54 6.94 2.32
N MET A 126 -6.15 6.93 3.59
CA MET A 126 -6.30 5.79 4.48
C MET A 126 -7.79 5.52 4.75
N PHE A 127 -8.53 6.56 5.11
CA PHE A 127 -9.94 6.44 5.46
C PHE A 127 -10.82 6.16 4.25
N GLN A 128 -10.51 6.72 3.08
CA GLN A 128 -11.16 6.36 1.83
C GLN A 128 -11.04 4.85 1.58
N ARG A 129 -9.85 4.29 1.75
CA ARG A 129 -9.60 2.88 1.60
C ARG A 129 -10.34 2.03 2.63
N LEU A 130 -10.26 2.40 3.91
CA LEU A 130 -10.92 1.67 5.00
C LEU A 130 -12.45 1.74 4.92
N ALA A 131 -13.03 2.79 4.32
CA ALA A 131 -14.47 2.93 4.16
C ALA A 131 -15.02 2.21 2.92
N HIS A 132 -14.26 2.23 1.79
CA HIS A 132 -14.77 1.74 0.50
C HIS A 132 -14.28 0.34 0.13
N ASP A 133 -13.06 -0.05 0.55
CA ASP A 133 -12.51 -1.38 0.25
C ASP A 133 -13.04 -2.45 1.22
N ILE A 134 -13.70 -2.06 2.32
CA ILE A 134 -14.32 -2.98 3.29
C ILE A 134 -15.85 -2.91 3.12
N PRO A 135 -16.47 -3.87 2.41
CA PRO A 135 -17.90 -3.82 2.14
C PRO A 135 -18.76 -3.99 3.39
N SER A 136 -18.27 -4.71 4.41
CA SER A 136 -18.99 -4.92 5.66
C SER A 136 -18.03 -5.15 6.82
N TYR A 137 -18.46 -4.81 8.04
CA TYR A 137 -17.75 -5.09 9.27
C TYR A 137 -18.71 -5.70 10.30
N ARG A 138 -18.39 -6.90 10.80
CA ARG A 138 -19.23 -7.66 11.76
C ARG A 138 -20.70 -7.75 11.34
N GLY A 139 -20.97 -7.96 10.05
CA GLY A 139 -22.32 -8.06 9.49
C GLY A 139 -23.00 -6.75 9.16
N VAL A 140 -22.41 -5.61 9.51
CA VAL A 140 -22.91 -4.28 9.14
C VAL A 140 -22.36 -3.90 7.77
N ALA A 141 -23.23 -3.66 6.78
CA ALA A 141 -22.84 -3.17 5.46
C ALA A 141 -22.36 -1.72 5.57
N ILE A 142 -21.14 -1.44 5.14
CA ILE A 142 -20.51 -0.12 5.27
C ILE A 142 -20.41 0.58 3.90
N GLY A 143 -19.84 -0.07 2.90
CA GLY A 143 -19.33 0.54 1.68
C GLY A 143 -20.29 1.46 0.93
N SER A 144 -21.57 1.09 0.81
CA SER A 144 -22.59 1.93 0.13
C SER A 144 -23.22 2.99 1.04
N ARG A 145 -23.04 2.87 2.36
CA ARG A 145 -23.67 3.73 3.38
C ARG A 145 -22.75 4.81 3.94
N VAL A 146 -21.55 4.91 3.38
CA VAL A 146 -20.52 5.85 3.87
C VAL A 146 -19.89 6.58 2.71
N ARG A 147 -19.66 7.89 2.87
CA ARG A 147 -18.93 8.72 1.92
C ARG A 147 -17.87 9.52 2.66
N VAL A 148 -16.62 9.28 2.34
CA VAL A 148 -15.52 10.13 2.81
C VAL A 148 -15.47 11.36 1.89
N VAL A 149 -15.62 12.55 2.49
CA VAL A 149 -15.59 13.84 1.81
C VAL A 149 -14.25 14.55 2.06
N GLU A 150 -14.02 15.68 1.42
CA GLU A 150 -12.81 16.48 1.64
C GLU A 150 -12.77 17.05 3.06
N ALA A 151 -11.56 17.31 3.57
CA ALA A 151 -11.39 17.97 4.86
C ALA A 151 -12.05 19.36 4.86
N GLY A 152 -12.85 19.62 5.90
CA GLY A 152 -13.61 20.88 6.02
C GLY A 152 -14.93 20.92 5.24
N ALA A 153 -15.26 19.90 4.46
CA ALA A 153 -16.57 19.81 3.83
C ALA A 153 -17.67 19.49 4.87
N PRO A 154 -18.95 19.85 4.60
CA PRO A 154 -20.05 19.47 5.47
C PRO A 154 -20.13 17.96 5.66
N ALA A 155 -20.10 17.49 6.90
CA ALA A 155 -20.06 16.09 7.26
C ALA A 155 -20.87 15.81 8.53
N ASP A 156 -21.26 14.54 8.72
CA ASP A 156 -21.94 14.08 9.93
C ASP A 156 -20.94 13.77 11.04
N PHE A 157 -19.74 13.31 10.64
CA PHE A 157 -18.63 13.00 11.55
C PHE A 157 -17.31 13.55 11.02
N VAL A 158 -16.44 13.93 11.96
CA VAL A 158 -15.02 14.20 11.71
C VAL A 158 -14.23 12.95 12.10
N ILE A 159 -13.32 12.52 11.22
CA ILE A 159 -12.40 11.41 11.48
C ILE A 159 -11.11 12.00 12.05
N GLU A 160 -10.81 11.70 13.30
CA GLU A 160 -9.55 12.09 13.94
C GLU A 160 -8.37 11.26 13.39
N ALA A 161 -7.14 11.73 13.59
CA ALA A 161 -5.94 11.05 13.09
C ALA A 161 -5.75 9.63 13.64
N ASP A 162 -6.29 9.33 14.83
CA ASP A 162 -6.27 8.01 15.46
C ASP A 162 -7.42 7.09 15.02
N GLY A 163 -8.31 7.56 14.14
CA GLY A 163 -9.46 6.81 13.61
C GLY A 163 -10.75 6.96 14.41
N ARG A 164 -10.78 7.75 15.47
CA ARG A 164 -12.02 8.04 16.19
C ARG A 164 -12.97 8.87 15.34
N LEU A 165 -14.27 8.61 15.49
CA LEU A 165 -15.34 9.41 14.87
C LEU A 165 -15.89 10.39 15.90
N ARG A 166 -15.81 11.68 15.59
CA ARG A 166 -16.43 12.73 16.38
C ARG A 166 -17.64 13.27 15.64
N PRO A 167 -18.85 13.19 16.23
CA PRO A 167 -20.05 13.75 15.59
C PRO A 167 -19.91 15.27 15.43
N VAL A 168 -20.37 15.78 14.30
CA VAL A 168 -20.48 17.21 14.06
C VAL A 168 -21.82 17.68 14.60
N VAL A 169 -21.81 18.43 15.70
CA VAL A 169 -23.01 19.08 16.21
C VAL A 169 -23.41 20.14 15.20
N GLN A 170 -24.47 19.89 14.41
CA GLN A 170 -25.04 20.94 13.58
C GLN A 170 -25.65 21.97 14.55
N ALA A 171 -25.14 23.20 14.53
CA ALA A 171 -25.82 24.29 15.20
C ALA A 171 -27.21 24.39 14.56
N THR A 172 -28.24 24.02 15.31
CA THR A 172 -29.63 24.28 14.93
C THR A 172 -29.83 25.80 15.01
N ASP A 173 -29.88 26.45 13.85
CA ASP A 173 -30.32 27.83 13.72
C ASP A 173 -31.83 27.94 14.01
#